data_4a8a50ac071e236b0e4d7e67b2f793b6
#
_entry.id   4a8a50ac071e236b0e4d7e67b2f793b6
#
_cell.length_a   1.000
_cell.length_b   1.000
_cell.length_c   1.000
_cell.angle_alpha   90.00
_cell.angle_beta   90.00
_cell.angle_gamma   90.00
#
_symmetry.space_group_name_H-M   'P 1'
#
loop_
_entity.id
_entity.type
_entity.pdbx_description
1 polymer ?
#
loop_
_entity_poly.entity_id
_entity_poly.type
_entity_poly.pdbx_seq_one_letter_code
_entity_poly.pdbx_strand_id
1 'polypeptide(L)'
;GSALRRAADQIIERGQRVAAILLDTTPEQLLFERGTYRTRDGVATVTLERVVKATFAWGAPKPLPPELWSGLEGRGYFSAQPQNYPNGCYVAEVEVEPQTGEVKLVAVAGVDDVGTMINPLILEGQVHGGIVQAAGQALKEQVVHGDDGQLLSGSFTDYAMPQAHDFPRFKLGFRPVPTRTNPLGVKGGAETGTIGLPPAIAGAIVDALRPLGVTDISLPATSHKVWGAIQQAQQRHGGRPPDTLFQAHPNEPPPGPDDGDASPKPTDNADA
;
A
#
# COMPACT_ATOMS: atom_id res chain seq x y z
N GLY A 1 3.34 -9.88 12.28
CA GLY A 1 2.22 -9.39 13.12
C GLY A 1 1.53 -10.52 13.85
N SER A 2 0.93 -11.50 13.16
CA SER A 2 0.15 -12.56 13.78
C SER A 2 0.96 -13.47 14.72
N ALA A 3 2.22 -13.77 14.41
CA ALA A 3 3.11 -14.51 15.31
C ALA A 3 3.44 -13.68 16.56
N LEU A 4 3.71 -12.38 16.41
CA LEU A 4 3.91 -11.45 17.52
C LEU A 4 2.67 -11.39 18.42
N ARG A 5 1.47 -11.32 17.83
CA ARG A 5 0.22 -11.33 18.59
C ARG A 5 0.10 -12.59 19.47
N ARG A 6 0.33 -13.76 18.89
CA ARG A 6 0.30 -15.04 19.65
C ARG A 6 1.33 -15.08 20.77
N ALA A 7 2.54 -14.55 20.52
CA ALA A 7 3.56 -14.47 21.58
C ALA A 7 3.14 -13.51 22.69
N ALA A 8 2.54 -12.36 22.34
CA ALA A 8 2.02 -11.40 23.31
C ALA A 8 0.88 -11.98 24.14
N ASP A 9 -0.05 -12.73 23.52
CA ASP A 9 -1.15 -13.39 24.22
C ASP A 9 -0.62 -14.38 25.27
N GLN A 10 0.42 -15.17 24.95
CA GLN A 10 1.08 -16.06 25.93
C GLN A 10 1.74 -15.29 27.08
N ILE A 11 2.39 -14.16 26.78
CA ILE A 11 2.98 -13.29 27.82
C ILE A 11 1.89 -12.76 28.76
N ILE A 12 0.77 -12.31 28.19
CA ILE A 12 -0.37 -11.80 28.96
C ILE A 12 -0.96 -12.90 29.84
N GLU A 13 -1.20 -14.09 29.29
CA GLU A 13 -1.73 -15.26 30.03
C GLU A 13 -0.80 -15.67 31.15
N ARG A 14 0.51 -15.81 30.90
CA ARG A 14 1.49 -16.13 31.94
C ARG A 14 1.55 -15.03 32.99
N GLY A 15 1.55 -13.77 32.61
CA GLY A 15 1.51 -12.64 33.52
C GLY A 15 0.24 -12.57 34.35
N GLN A 16 -0.90 -12.98 33.78
CA GLN A 16 -2.18 -13.08 34.49
C GLN A 16 -2.14 -14.10 35.65
N ARG A 17 -1.46 -15.23 35.45
CA ARG A 17 -1.25 -16.21 36.53
C ARG A 17 -0.40 -15.64 37.66
N VAL A 18 0.66 -14.89 37.35
CA VAL A 18 1.48 -14.21 38.36
C VAL A 18 0.68 -13.11 39.06
N ALA A 19 -0.04 -12.30 38.31
CA ALA A 19 -0.87 -11.21 38.86
C ALA A 19 -1.96 -11.74 39.80
N ALA A 20 -2.55 -12.90 39.50
CA ALA A 20 -3.53 -13.55 40.36
C ALA A 20 -2.96 -13.86 41.74
N ILE A 21 -1.73 -14.40 41.81
CA ILE A 21 -1.04 -14.67 43.07
C ILE A 21 -0.74 -13.36 43.83
N LEU A 22 -0.29 -12.32 43.13
CA LEU A 22 0.04 -11.03 43.75
C LEU A 22 -1.20 -10.33 44.34
N LEU A 23 -2.35 -10.50 43.71
CA LEU A 23 -3.62 -9.84 44.06
C LEU A 23 -4.58 -10.72 44.89
N ASP A 24 -4.16 -11.93 45.32
CA ASP A 24 -5.00 -12.90 46.03
C ASP A 24 -6.32 -13.23 45.34
N THR A 25 -6.26 -13.49 44.03
CA THR A 25 -7.41 -13.78 43.21
C THR A 25 -7.13 -14.93 42.23
N THR A 26 -8.06 -15.23 41.33
CA THR A 26 -7.85 -16.23 40.28
C THR A 26 -7.60 -15.54 38.93
N PRO A 27 -6.90 -16.18 37.98
CA PRO A 27 -6.66 -15.61 36.64
C PRO A 27 -7.94 -15.17 35.93
N GLU A 28 -9.03 -15.90 36.06
CA GLU A 28 -10.34 -15.64 35.42
C GLU A 28 -11.00 -14.34 35.91
N GLN A 29 -10.63 -13.91 37.14
CA GLN A 29 -11.11 -12.66 37.71
C GLN A 29 -10.31 -11.44 37.30
N LEU A 30 -9.29 -11.61 36.45
CA LEU A 30 -8.43 -10.52 35.99
C LEU A 30 -8.72 -10.13 34.55
N LEU A 31 -8.59 -8.85 34.30
CA LEU A 31 -8.55 -8.23 32.96
C LEU A 31 -7.19 -7.59 32.76
N PHE A 32 -6.63 -7.72 31.55
CA PHE A 32 -5.41 -7.02 31.17
C PHE A 32 -5.74 -5.88 30.19
N GLU A 33 -5.39 -4.68 30.58
CA GLU A 33 -5.63 -3.50 29.77
C GLU A 33 -4.51 -2.47 29.97
N ARG A 34 -3.97 -1.94 28.87
CA ARG A 34 -2.93 -0.89 28.86
C ARG A 34 -1.75 -1.18 29.80
N GLY A 35 -1.25 -2.42 29.77
CA GLY A 35 -0.09 -2.80 30.59
C GLY A 35 -0.39 -3.04 32.07
N THR A 36 -1.66 -3.20 32.45
CA THR A 36 -2.10 -3.38 33.84
C THR A 36 -3.09 -4.54 33.93
N TYR A 37 -2.89 -5.41 34.90
CA TYR A 37 -3.87 -6.41 35.34
C TYR A 37 -4.73 -5.80 36.44
N ARG A 38 -6.04 -5.92 36.29
CA ARG A 38 -7.01 -5.47 37.31
C ARG A 38 -8.07 -6.51 37.56
N THR A 39 -8.57 -6.56 38.77
CA THR A 39 -9.73 -7.38 39.10
C THR A 39 -10.98 -6.88 38.40
N ARG A 40 -11.93 -7.77 38.08
CA ARG A 40 -13.18 -7.41 37.37
C ARG A 40 -14.03 -6.40 38.11
N ASP A 41 -13.98 -6.39 39.44
CA ASP A 41 -14.59 -5.40 40.31
C ASP A 41 -13.86 -4.05 40.37
N GLY A 42 -12.65 -3.99 39.75
CA GLY A 42 -11.83 -2.78 39.71
C GLY A 42 -11.11 -2.40 41.00
N VAL A 43 -11.19 -3.23 42.07
CA VAL A 43 -10.67 -2.88 43.37
C VAL A 43 -9.15 -3.01 43.46
N ALA A 44 -8.57 -4.03 42.85
CA ALA A 44 -7.13 -4.29 42.89
C ALA A 44 -6.49 -4.26 41.51
N THR A 45 -5.27 -3.71 41.45
CA THR A 45 -4.51 -3.61 40.20
C THR A 45 -3.03 -3.92 40.44
N VAL A 46 -2.35 -4.45 39.39
CA VAL A 46 -0.91 -4.61 39.34
C VAL A 46 -0.40 -4.37 37.93
N THR A 47 0.67 -3.61 37.79
CA THR A 47 1.27 -3.32 36.48
C THR A 47 2.04 -4.51 35.95
N LEU A 48 2.15 -4.62 34.60
CA LEU A 48 2.96 -5.63 33.95
C LEU A 48 4.42 -5.58 34.42
N GLU A 49 4.98 -4.38 34.61
CA GLU A 49 6.34 -4.23 35.14
C GLU A 49 6.51 -4.88 36.51
N ARG A 50 5.57 -4.68 37.43
CA ARG A 50 5.61 -5.28 38.77
C ARG A 50 5.44 -6.80 38.71
N VAL A 51 4.59 -7.28 37.80
CA VAL A 51 4.42 -8.71 37.50
C VAL A 51 5.73 -9.31 37.00
N VAL A 52 6.41 -8.68 36.04
CA VAL A 52 7.72 -9.13 35.52
C VAL A 52 8.76 -9.16 36.65
N LYS A 53 8.88 -8.10 37.45
CA LYS A 53 9.83 -8.05 38.56
C LYS A 53 9.59 -9.19 39.59
N ALA A 54 8.34 -9.54 39.83
CA ALA A 54 7.99 -10.62 40.75
C ALA A 54 8.42 -12.02 40.26
N THR A 55 8.59 -12.22 38.96
CA THR A 55 9.06 -13.50 38.39
C THR A 55 10.56 -13.75 38.62
N PHE A 56 11.32 -12.74 39.01
CA PHE A 56 12.72 -12.85 39.42
C PHE A 56 12.73 -12.97 40.96
N ALA A 57 13.17 -14.09 41.49
CA ALA A 57 13.05 -14.53 42.89
C ALA A 57 13.40 -13.48 43.99
N TRP A 58 14.12 -12.43 43.66
CA TRP A 58 14.59 -11.39 44.57
C TRP A 58 13.59 -10.28 44.90
N GLY A 59 12.39 -10.27 44.28
CA GLY A 59 11.43 -9.18 44.44
C GLY A 59 9.98 -9.58 44.59
N ALA A 60 9.70 -10.86 44.71
CA ALA A 60 8.32 -11.32 44.86
C ALA A 60 7.84 -11.12 46.27
N PRO A 61 6.76 -10.33 46.54
CA PRO A 61 6.16 -10.21 47.86
C PRO A 61 5.48 -11.51 48.31
N LYS A 62 5.29 -12.46 47.40
CA LYS A 62 4.70 -13.77 47.60
C LYS A 62 5.47 -14.85 46.84
N PRO A 63 5.60 -16.07 47.36
CA PRO A 63 6.27 -17.16 46.68
C PRO A 63 5.52 -17.52 45.39
N LEU A 64 6.23 -17.52 44.26
CA LEU A 64 5.71 -18.00 42.98
C LEU A 64 6.10 -19.47 42.78
N PRO A 65 5.26 -20.28 42.11
CA PRO A 65 5.63 -21.59 41.63
C PRO A 65 6.83 -21.53 40.67
N PRO A 66 7.75 -22.52 40.69
CA PRO A 66 8.96 -22.49 39.85
C PRO A 66 8.72 -22.25 38.34
N GLU A 67 7.63 -22.76 37.84
CA GLU A 67 7.24 -22.59 36.43
C GLU A 67 6.90 -21.15 36.04
N LEU A 68 6.71 -20.24 37.00
CA LEU A 68 6.46 -18.82 36.80
C LEU A 68 7.70 -17.94 37.03
N TRP A 69 8.87 -18.54 37.30
CA TRP A 69 10.13 -17.82 37.49
C TRP A 69 10.74 -17.38 36.14
N SER A 70 11.79 -16.55 36.23
CA SER A 70 12.68 -16.14 35.13
C SER A 70 12.03 -15.32 34.04
N GLY A 71 11.08 -14.47 34.39
CA GLY A 71 10.49 -13.52 33.48
C GLY A 71 9.26 -14.01 32.70
N LEU A 72 8.76 -13.19 31.87
CA LEU A 72 7.64 -13.49 30.95
C LEU A 72 8.16 -13.68 29.55
N GLU A 73 8.03 -14.90 29.04
CA GLU A 73 8.36 -15.24 27.65
C GLU A 73 7.14 -15.77 26.92
N GLY A 74 7.07 -15.45 25.63
CA GLY A 74 6.07 -15.99 24.72
C GLY A 74 6.68 -16.29 23.37
N ARG A 75 6.25 -17.39 22.74
CA ARG A 75 6.68 -17.81 21.41
C ARG A 75 5.47 -17.95 20.51
N GLY A 76 5.50 -17.29 19.37
CA GLY A 76 4.42 -17.34 18.40
C GLY A 76 4.89 -17.80 17.03
N TYR A 77 4.17 -18.74 16.45
CA TYR A 77 4.35 -19.19 15.09
C TYR A 77 3.05 -18.95 14.34
N PHE A 78 3.14 -18.48 13.12
CA PHE A 78 1.97 -18.27 12.28
C PHE A 78 2.30 -18.56 10.82
N SER A 79 1.48 -19.38 10.19
CA SER A 79 1.49 -19.59 8.74
C SER A 79 0.09 -19.27 8.22
N ALA A 80 0.00 -18.35 7.27
CA ALA A 80 -1.27 -18.01 6.62
C ALA A 80 -1.63 -19.10 5.60
N GLN A 81 -2.81 -19.67 5.76
CA GLN A 81 -3.40 -20.61 4.82
C GLN A 81 -4.91 -20.37 4.73
N PRO A 82 -5.50 -20.14 3.58
CA PRO A 82 -4.85 -19.88 2.29
C PRO A 82 -4.13 -18.53 2.24
N GLN A 83 -3.32 -18.31 1.20
CA GLN A 83 -2.71 -17.01 0.93
C GLN A 83 -3.80 -15.96 0.67
N ASN A 84 -3.46 -14.70 0.89
CA ASN A 84 -4.32 -13.57 0.59
C ASN A 84 -3.54 -12.52 -0.20
N TYR A 85 -4.26 -11.72 -0.94
CA TYR A 85 -3.69 -10.69 -1.81
C TYR A 85 -4.43 -9.38 -1.60
N PRO A 86 -3.75 -8.22 -1.76
CA PRO A 86 -4.41 -6.94 -1.85
C PRO A 86 -5.23 -6.88 -3.14
N ASN A 87 -6.17 -5.95 -3.19
CA ASN A 87 -6.93 -5.61 -4.39
C ASN A 87 -6.87 -4.10 -4.56
N GLY A 88 -6.99 -3.64 -5.79
CA GLY A 88 -6.99 -2.20 -6.06
C GLY A 88 -7.48 -1.89 -7.46
N CYS A 89 -7.67 -0.59 -7.69
CA CYS A 89 -7.97 -0.04 -8.99
C CYS A 89 -7.19 1.25 -9.17
N TYR A 90 -6.55 1.41 -10.33
CA TYR A 90 -5.78 2.57 -10.67
C TYR A 90 -6.26 3.20 -11.98
N VAL A 91 -6.27 4.52 -12.00
CA VAL A 91 -6.57 5.33 -13.17
C VAL A 91 -5.41 6.27 -13.41
N ALA A 92 -4.94 6.36 -14.65
CA ALA A 92 -3.92 7.29 -15.09
C ALA A 92 -4.48 8.20 -16.16
N GLU A 93 -4.11 9.48 -16.09
CA GLU A 93 -4.34 10.47 -17.15
C GLU A 93 -3.00 10.91 -17.69
N VAL A 94 -2.85 10.93 -19.00
CA VAL A 94 -1.62 11.31 -19.67
C VAL A 94 -1.86 12.38 -20.72
N GLU A 95 -0.86 13.22 -20.92
CA GLU A 95 -0.75 14.14 -22.04
C GLU A 95 0.40 13.69 -22.93
N VAL A 96 0.17 13.54 -24.23
CA VAL A 96 1.18 13.10 -25.20
C VAL A 96 1.48 14.23 -26.18
N GLU A 97 2.75 14.62 -26.29
CA GLU A 97 3.22 15.55 -27.31
C GLU A 97 3.52 14.79 -28.63
N PRO A 98 2.70 14.93 -29.68
CA PRO A 98 2.83 14.09 -30.85
C PRO A 98 4.12 14.32 -31.66
N GLN A 99 4.72 15.52 -31.54
CA GLN A 99 5.93 15.88 -32.31
C GLN A 99 7.19 15.25 -31.74
N THR A 100 7.21 15.03 -30.42
CA THR A 100 8.37 14.48 -29.70
C THR A 100 8.15 13.06 -29.13
N GLY A 101 6.87 12.66 -28.99
CA GLY A 101 6.49 11.44 -28.31
C GLY A 101 6.63 11.53 -26.79
N GLU A 102 6.84 12.71 -26.23
CA GLU A 102 6.90 12.89 -24.79
C GLU A 102 5.55 12.59 -24.16
N VAL A 103 5.57 11.79 -23.10
CA VAL A 103 4.39 11.42 -22.30
C VAL A 103 4.51 12.04 -20.92
N LYS A 104 3.57 12.91 -20.58
CA LYS A 104 3.45 13.51 -19.26
C LYS A 104 2.33 12.84 -18.49
N LEU A 105 2.64 12.37 -17.29
CA LEU A 105 1.63 11.85 -16.36
C LEU A 105 0.94 13.02 -15.67
N VAL A 106 -0.33 13.28 -16.03
CA VAL A 106 -1.09 14.46 -15.56
C VAL A 106 -1.80 14.18 -14.25
N ALA A 107 -2.40 12.99 -14.12
CA ALA A 107 -3.06 12.58 -12.90
C ALA A 107 -2.92 11.07 -12.66
N VAL A 108 -2.88 10.70 -11.39
CA VAL A 108 -2.98 9.32 -10.92
C VAL A 108 -3.97 9.26 -9.77
N ALA A 109 -4.95 8.40 -9.89
CA ALA A 109 -5.85 8.04 -8.80
C ALA A 109 -5.81 6.54 -8.54
N GLY A 110 -5.82 6.16 -7.26
CA GLY A 110 -5.78 4.76 -6.85
C GLY A 110 -6.60 4.50 -5.60
N VAL A 111 -7.25 3.35 -5.53
CA VAL A 111 -7.94 2.86 -4.33
C VAL A 111 -7.50 1.44 -4.07
N ASP A 112 -6.99 1.17 -2.87
CA ASP A 112 -6.46 -0.13 -2.47
C ASP A 112 -7.20 -0.73 -1.29
N ASP A 113 -7.32 -2.05 -1.32
CA ASP A 113 -7.74 -2.88 -0.19
C ASP A 113 -6.55 -3.73 0.27
N VAL A 114 -5.95 -3.34 1.37
CA VAL A 114 -4.86 -4.06 2.04
C VAL A 114 -5.32 -4.74 3.33
N GLY A 115 -6.62 -4.96 3.46
CA GLY A 115 -7.21 -5.44 4.72
C GLY A 115 -7.08 -4.38 5.81
N THR A 116 -6.86 -4.82 7.04
CA THR A 116 -6.63 -3.90 8.17
C THR A 116 -5.34 -3.10 7.97
N MET A 117 -5.44 -1.79 7.96
CA MET A 117 -4.28 -0.91 7.89
C MET A 117 -3.61 -0.80 9.27
N ILE A 118 -2.42 -1.36 9.41
CA ILE A 118 -1.67 -1.32 10.69
C ILE A 118 -1.08 0.08 10.94
N ASN A 119 -0.52 0.69 9.91
CA ASN A 119 0.02 2.04 9.97
C ASN A 119 -0.31 2.78 8.65
N PRO A 120 -1.33 3.65 8.65
CA PRO A 120 -1.75 4.37 7.45
C PRO A 120 -0.65 5.21 6.82
N LEU A 121 0.17 5.90 7.61
CA LEU A 121 1.26 6.75 7.11
C LEU A 121 2.32 5.96 6.34
N ILE A 122 2.74 4.81 6.90
CA ILE A 122 3.73 3.94 6.23
C ILE A 122 3.12 3.31 4.98
N LEU A 123 1.87 2.89 5.04
CA LEU A 123 1.17 2.31 3.90
C LEU A 123 1.04 3.32 2.74
N GLU A 124 0.64 4.55 3.03
CA GLU A 124 0.54 5.61 2.03
C GLU A 124 1.90 5.89 1.38
N GLY A 125 2.97 5.98 2.18
CA GLY A 125 4.33 6.12 1.68
C GLY A 125 4.76 4.95 0.79
N GLN A 126 4.37 3.71 1.12
CA GLN A 126 4.63 2.52 0.32
C GLN A 126 3.92 2.57 -1.03
N VAL A 127 2.65 2.97 -1.04
CA VAL A 127 1.87 3.11 -2.28
C VAL A 127 2.43 4.21 -3.18
N HIS A 128 2.81 5.37 -2.61
CA HIS A 128 3.50 6.43 -3.35
C HIS A 128 4.78 5.91 -4.03
N GLY A 129 5.62 5.21 -3.29
CA GLY A 129 6.85 4.61 -3.83
C GLY A 129 6.57 3.59 -4.93
N GLY A 130 5.54 2.75 -4.76
CA GLY A 130 5.10 1.79 -5.77
C GLY A 130 4.62 2.46 -7.06
N ILE A 131 3.86 3.55 -6.95
CA ILE A 131 3.41 4.36 -8.10
C ILE A 131 4.60 4.95 -8.86
N VAL A 132 5.58 5.52 -8.16
CA VAL A 132 6.78 6.08 -8.79
C VAL A 132 7.59 5.01 -9.51
N GLN A 133 7.79 3.85 -8.89
CA GLN A 133 8.46 2.70 -9.52
C GLN A 133 7.72 2.24 -10.78
N ALA A 134 6.41 2.12 -10.70
CA ALA A 134 5.57 1.70 -11.82
C ALA A 134 5.64 2.66 -13.01
N ALA A 135 5.57 3.96 -12.74
CA ALA A 135 5.67 4.98 -13.77
C ALA A 135 7.08 5.04 -14.37
N GLY A 136 8.13 4.85 -13.57
CA GLY A 136 9.50 4.70 -14.06
C GLY A 136 9.62 3.55 -15.04
N GLN A 137 9.15 2.36 -14.68
CA GLN A 137 9.12 1.19 -15.54
C GLN A 137 8.26 1.40 -16.81
N ALA A 138 7.14 2.11 -16.68
CA ALA A 138 6.24 2.31 -17.80
C ALA A 138 6.75 3.35 -18.81
N LEU A 139 7.49 4.38 -18.38
CA LEU A 139 7.80 5.55 -19.20
C LEU A 139 9.28 5.78 -19.48
N LYS A 140 10.17 5.36 -18.58
CA LYS A 140 11.57 5.83 -18.60
C LYS A 140 12.62 4.72 -18.50
N GLU A 141 12.50 3.83 -17.53
CA GLU A 141 13.55 2.90 -17.14
C GLU A 141 13.73 1.79 -18.18
N GLN A 142 14.87 1.78 -18.83
CA GLN A 142 15.21 0.79 -19.86
C GLN A 142 16.61 0.25 -19.64
N VAL A 143 16.72 -1.07 -19.57
CA VAL A 143 17.99 -1.80 -19.62
C VAL A 143 18.36 -2.04 -21.08
N VAL A 144 19.53 -1.57 -21.48
CA VAL A 144 20.03 -1.68 -22.86
C VAL A 144 21.39 -2.40 -22.86
N HIS A 145 21.50 -3.42 -23.69
CA HIS A 145 22.77 -4.13 -23.92
C HIS A 145 23.23 -3.89 -25.36
N GLY A 146 24.54 -3.82 -25.56
CA GLY A 146 25.16 -3.83 -26.88
C GLY A 146 25.11 -5.22 -27.52
N ASP A 147 25.47 -5.30 -28.81
CA ASP A 147 25.50 -6.55 -29.57
C ASP A 147 26.52 -7.57 -29.00
N ASP A 148 27.52 -7.09 -28.27
CA ASP A 148 28.51 -7.87 -27.54
C ASP A 148 28.06 -8.32 -26.13
N GLY A 149 26.82 -7.95 -25.73
CA GLY A 149 26.26 -8.24 -24.42
C GLY A 149 26.69 -7.27 -23.32
N GLN A 150 27.47 -6.23 -23.63
CA GLN A 150 27.85 -5.21 -22.66
C GLN A 150 26.63 -4.39 -22.23
N LEU A 151 26.46 -4.16 -20.93
CA LEU A 151 25.43 -3.27 -20.40
C LEU A 151 25.76 -1.81 -20.74
N LEU A 152 24.94 -1.17 -21.56
CA LEU A 152 25.08 0.22 -21.97
C LEU A 152 24.43 1.21 -20.99
N SER A 153 23.34 0.81 -20.35
CA SER A 153 22.61 1.63 -19.36
C SER A 153 23.08 1.38 -17.91
N GLY A 154 24.38 1.21 -17.72
CA GLY A 154 24.95 0.84 -16.41
C GLY A 154 25.23 2.01 -15.47
N SER A 155 24.93 3.23 -15.84
CA SER A 155 25.13 4.44 -15.02
C SER A 155 23.87 5.30 -14.97
N PHE A 156 23.75 6.18 -13.97
CA PHE A 156 22.62 7.15 -13.91
C PHE A 156 22.67 8.23 -14.99
N THR A 157 23.74 8.30 -15.78
CA THR A 157 23.79 9.13 -16.98
C THR A 157 22.95 8.52 -18.10
N ASP A 158 22.93 7.19 -18.18
CA ASP A 158 22.34 6.42 -19.29
C ASP A 158 21.01 5.78 -18.89
N TYR A 159 20.82 5.52 -17.59
CA TYR A 159 19.59 4.93 -17.02
C TYR A 159 18.68 6.05 -16.49
N ALA A 160 17.54 6.24 -17.12
CA ALA A 160 16.62 7.34 -16.82
C ALA A 160 15.77 7.04 -15.59
N MET A 161 16.25 7.40 -14.40
CA MET A 161 15.49 7.32 -13.16
C MET A 161 14.37 8.36 -13.11
N PRO A 162 13.18 8.01 -12.56
CA PRO A 162 12.13 8.95 -12.27
C PRO A 162 12.58 10.02 -11.27
N GLN A 163 12.14 11.26 -11.47
CA GLN A 163 12.44 12.39 -10.61
C GLN A 163 11.14 12.98 -10.05
N ALA A 164 11.22 13.69 -8.93
CA ALA A 164 10.04 14.21 -8.24
C ALA A 164 9.16 15.13 -9.10
N HIS A 165 9.76 15.85 -10.04
CA HIS A 165 9.03 16.74 -10.95
C HIS A 165 8.29 16.03 -12.08
N ASP A 166 8.53 14.74 -12.30
CA ASP A 166 7.83 13.93 -13.29
C ASP A 166 6.40 13.56 -12.86
N PHE A 167 6.04 13.84 -11.61
CA PHE A 167 4.80 13.33 -11.04
C PHE A 167 3.84 14.43 -10.59
N PRO A 168 2.53 14.26 -10.87
CA PRO A 168 1.49 15.05 -10.25
C PRO A 168 1.29 14.65 -8.79
N ARG A 169 0.40 15.36 -8.07
CA ARG A 169 -0.12 14.86 -6.81
C ARG A 169 -0.99 13.63 -7.06
N PHE A 170 -0.74 12.56 -6.31
CA PHE A 170 -1.56 11.35 -6.38
C PHE A 170 -2.83 11.51 -5.54
N LYS A 171 -3.97 11.01 -6.07
CA LYS A 171 -5.23 10.90 -5.35
C LYS A 171 -5.39 9.46 -4.87
N LEU A 172 -5.06 9.20 -3.62
CA LEU A 172 -5.08 7.86 -3.04
C LEU A 172 -6.21 7.68 -2.05
N GLY A 173 -6.81 6.51 -2.07
CA GLY A 173 -7.82 6.09 -1.12
C GLY A 173 -7.61 4.65 -0.68
N PHE A 174 -8.13 4.29 0.48
CA PHE A 174 -8.10 2.93 1.00
C PHE A 174 -9.52 2.49 1.36
N ARG A 175 -9.87 1.28 0.94
CA ARG A 175 -11.14 0.65 1.30
C ARG A 175 -10.88 -0.70 1.99
N PRO A 176 -10.57 -0.70 3.30
CA PRO A 176 -10.15 -1.89 4.00
C PRO A 176 -11.24 -2.96 4.04
N VAL A 177 -10.92 -4.18 3.57
CA VAL A 177 -11.74 -5.37 3.75
C VAL A 177 -10.87 -6.41 4.47
N PRO A 178 -10.99 -6.54 5.80
CA PRO A 178 -10.17 -7.45 6.58
C PRO A 178 -10.26 -8.89 6.09
N THR A 179 -9.10 -9.55 5.91
CA THR A 179 -9.07 -10.96 5.56
C THR A 179 -9.39 -11.85 6.77
N ARG A 180 -9.93 -13.03 6.51
CA ARG A 180 -10.18 -14.07 7.53
C ARG A 180 -9.01 -15.05 7.68
N THR A 181 -7.97 -14.94 6.86
CA THR A 181 -6.84 -15.89 6.84
C THR A 181 -5.79 -15.62 7.92
N ASN A 182 -5.91 -14.50 8.64
CA ASN A 182 -5.07 -14.18 9.80
C ASN A 182 -5.83 -13.34 10.82
N PRO A 183 -5.43 -13.40 12.13
CA PRO A 183 -6.15 -12.75 13.22
C PRO A 183 -6.07 -11.21 13.21
N LEU A 184 -5.17 -10.63 12.42
CA LEU A 184 -5.06 -9.17 12.27
C LEU A 184 -5.90 -8.63 11.12
N GLY A 185 -6.40 -9.50 10.25
CA GLY A 185 -7.17 -9.10 9.08
C GLY A 185 -6.35 -8.39 8.00
N VAL A 186 -5.02 -8.49 8.04
CA VAL A 186 -4.11 -7.78 7.13
C VAL A 186 -3.95 -8.51 5.80
N LYS A 187 -3.75 -7.76 4.73
CA LYS A 187 -3.28 -8.23 3.42
C LYS A 187 -1.91 -7.59 3.13
N GLY A 188 -1.18 -8.12 2.14
CA GLY A 188 0.03 -7.48 1.65
C GLY A 188 -0.30 -6.10 1.04
N GLY A 189 0.61 -5.15 1.13
CA GLY A 189 0.43 -3.80 0.57
C GLY A 189 1.70 -3.27 -0.09
N ALA A 190 2.75 -4.11 -0.21
CA ALA A 190 4.04 -3.67 -0.70
C ALA A 190 4.04 -3.33 -2.20
N GLU A 191 3.24 -4.01 -2.99
CA GLU A 191 3.28 -3.94 -4.46
C GLU A 191 2.00 -3.35 -5.08
N THR A 192 1.08 -2.81 -4.29
CA THR A 192 -0.22 -2.33 -4.78
C THR A 192 -0.07 -1.30 -5.90
N GLY A 193 0.66 -0.22 -5.69
CA GLY A 193 0.91 0.80 -6.71
C GLY A 193 1.72 0.29 -7.90
N THR A 194 2.66 -0.62 -7.66
CA THR A 194 3.58 -1.13 -8.69
C THR A 194 2.88 -2.03 -9.70
N ILE A 195 1.92 -2.84 -9.27
CA ILE A 195 1.25 -3.82 -10.17
C ILE A 195 0.17 -3.14 -11.02
N GLY A 196 -0.63 -2.26 -10.42
CA GLY A 196 -1.82 -1.72 -11.07
C GLY A 196 -1.55 -0.58 -12.05
N LEU A 197 -0.50 0.21 -11.82
CA LEU A 197 -0.29 1.43 -12.58
C LEU A 197 0.34 1.26 -13.98
N PRO A 198 1.31 0.35 -14.23
CA PRO A 198 1.89 0.23 -15.57
C PRO A 198 0.86 -0.05 -16.67
N PRO A 199 -0.08 -1.00 -16.51
CA PRO A 199 -1.12 -1.20 -17.50
C PRO A 199 -2.10 -0.02 -17.62
N ALA A 200 -2.36 0.71 -16.52
CA ALA A 200 -3.19 1.91 -16.57
C ALA A 200 -2.53 3.03 -17.41
N ILE A 201 -1.22 3.25 -17.24
CA ILE A 201 -0.44 4.19 -18.06
C ILE A 201 -0.42 3.74 -19.52
N ALA A 202 -0.12 2.48 -19.82
CA ALA A 202 -0.12 1.96 -21.17
C ALA A 202 -1.48 2.13 -21.84
N GLY A 203 -2.56 1.81 -21.13
CA GLY A 203 -3.93 2.02 -21.60
C GLY A 203 -4.24 3.49 -21.89
N ALA A 204 -3.83 4.41 -21.01
CA ALA A 204 -4.02 5.86 -21.20
C ALA A 204 -3.25 6.38 -22.42
N ILE A 205 -2.01 5.92 -22.66
CA ILE A 205 -1.23 6.28 -23.85
C ILE A 205 -1.92 5.79 -25.13
N VAL A 206 -2.34 4.53 -25.16
CA VAL A 206 -3.06 3.97 -26.31
C VAL A 206 -4.36 4.71 -26.55
N ASP A 207 -5.10 5.06 -25.50
CA ASP A 207 -6.32 5.83 -25.62
C ASP A 207 -6.08 7.23 -26.20
N ALA A 208 -5.07 7.93 -25.70
CA ALA A 208 -4.65 9.24 -26.22
C ALA A 208 -4.20 9.18 -27.69
N LEU A 209 -3.58 8.09 -28.12
CA LEU A 209 -3.03 7.93 -29.47
C LEU A 209 -3.97 7.17 -30.43
N ARG A 210 -5.10 6.66 -29.96
CA ARG A 210 -6.12 5.99 -30.77
C ARG A 210 -6.58 6.84 -31.95
N PRO A 211 -6.78 8.16 -31.81
CA PRO A 211 -7.08 9.06 -32.93
C PRO A 211 -6.05 9.05 -34.05
N LEU A 212 -4.80 8.75 -33.71
CA LEU A 212 -3.71 8.67 -34.70
C LEU A 212 -3.53 7.25 -35.28
N GLY A 213 -4.38 6.28 -34.86
CA GLY A 213 -4.33 4.91 -35.34
C GLY A 213 -3.35 4.02 -34.59
N VAL A 214 -2.83 4.42 -33.44
CA VAL A 214 -2.01 3.59 -32.56
C VAL A 214 -2.94 2.72 -31.71
N THR A 215 -2.73 1.40 -31.74
CA THR A 215 -3.55 0.40 -31.02
C THR A 215 -2.79 -0.37 -29.95
N ASP A 216 -1.47 -0.23 -29.91
CA ASP A 216 -0.60 -0.91 -28.97
C ASP A 216 0.69 -0.11 -28.72
N ILE A 217 1.27 -0.24 -27.54
CA ILE A 217 2.54 0.36 -27.16
C ILE A 217 3.33 -0.57 -26.23
N SER A 218 4.59 -0.83 -26.56
CA SER A 218 5.46 -1.64 -25.72
C SER A 218 6.12 -0.80 -24.62
N LEU A 219 6.16 -1.32 -23.39
CA LEU A 219 6.82 -0.69 -22.26
C LEU A 219 8.35 -0.96 -22.26
N PRO A 220 9.16 -0.05 -21.71
CA PRO A 220 8.82 1.32 -21.36
C PRO A 220 8.41 2.12 -22.60
N ALA A 221 7.34 2.90 -22.49
CA ALA A 221 6.85 3.80 -23.53
C ALA A 221 7.70 5.08 -23.55
N THR A 222 8.98 4.94 -23.90
CA THR A 222 9.90 6.09 -24.03
C THR A 222 9.44 7.01 -25.16
N SER A 223 9.82 8.28 -25.10
CA SER A 223 9.46 9.27 -26.11
C SER A 223 9.80 8.80 -27.54
N HIS A 224 10.96 8.15 -27.73
CA HIS A 224 11.35 7.57 -29.00
C HIS A 224 10.38 6.49 -29.50
N LYS A 225 9.94 5.58 -28.62
CA LYS A 225 8.99 4.52 -28.99
C LYS A 225 7.60 5.07 -29.30
N VAL A 226 7.13 6.01 -28.49
CA VAL A 226 5.83 6.68 -28.70
C VAL A 226 5.83 7.44 -30.01
N TRP A 227 6.85 8.25 -30.25
CA TRP A 227 7.02 8.96 -31.54
C TRP A 227 7.07 8.00 -32.72
N GLY A 228 7.86 6.91 -32.62
CA GLY A 228 7.94 5.88 -33.64
C GLY A 228 6.59 5.22 -33.94
N ALA A 229 5.79 4.93 -32.92
CA ALA A 229 4.44 4.38 -33.07
C ALA A 229 3.51 5.36 -33.81
N ILE A 230 3.58 6.65 -33.50
CA ILE A 230 2.83 7.72 -34.19
C ILE A 230 3.23 7.78 -35.69
N GLN A 231 4.54 7.81 -35.99
CA GLN A 231 5.03 7.84 -37.35
C GLN A 231 4.58 6.63 -38.19
N GLN A 232 4.67 5.42 -37.59
CA GLN A 232 4.22 4.19 -38.24
C GLN A 232 2.71 4.21 -38.51
N ALA A 233 1.91 4.67 -37.57
CA ALA A 233 0.46 4.79 -37.73
C ALA A 233 0.10 5.77 -38.84
N GLN A 234 0.74 6.94 -38.87
CA GLN A 234 0.55 7.93 -39.94
C GLN A 234 0.91 7.37 -41.33
N GLN A 235 1.99 6.62 -41.46
CA GLN A 235 2.38 5.95 -42.70
C GLN A 235 1.34 4.94 -43.18
N ARG A 236 0.76 4.14 -42.30
CA ARG A 236 -0.30 3.16 -42.60
C ARG A 236 -1.58 3.82 -43.12
N HIS A 237 -1.87 5.02 -42.68
CA HIS A 237 -3.06 5.79 -43.08
C HIS A 237 -2.79 6.84 -44.17
N GLY A 238 -1.66 6.75 -44.90
CA GLY A 238 -1.32 7.64 -45.99
C GLY A 238 -1.13 9.11 -45.59
N GLY A 239 -0.66 9.34 -44.37
CA GLY A 239 -0.37 10.66 -43.84
C GLY A 239 -1.60 11.49 -43.44
N ARG A 240 -2.81 10.96 -43.57
CA ARG A 240 -4.02 11.60 -43.06
C ARG A 240 -4.32 11.08 -41.64
N PRO A 241 -4.56 11.95 -40.64
CA PRO A 241 -5.23 11.52 -39.43
C PRO A 241 -6.61 10.96 -39.80
N PRO A 242 -7.07 9.86 -39.19
CA PRO A 242 -8.42 9.39 -39.42
C PRO A 242 -9.42 10.49 -39.09
N ASP A 243 -10.24 10.91 -40.08
CA ASP A 243 -11.17 12.05 -40.06
C ASP A 243 -12.26 12.00 -38.98
N THR A 244 -12.23 11.00 -38.08
CA THR A 244 -13.36 10.70 -37.20
C THR A 244 -13.13 11.01 -35.73
N LEU A 245 -12.00 11.57 -35.29
CA LEU A 245 -11.63 11.55 -33.86
C LEU A 245 -11.43 12.92 -33.19
N PHE A 246 -11.58 14.03 -33.88
CA PHE A 246 -11.66 15.37 -33.30
C PHE A 246 -13.08 15.98 -33.37
N GLN A 247 -14.10 15.19 -33.50
CA GLN A 247 -15.42 15.64 -33.14
C GLN A 247 -15.55 15.54 -31.62
N ALA A 248 -15.23 16.63 -30.94
CA ALA A 248 -15.72 16.86 -29.59
C ALA A 248 -17.20 16.53 -29.61
N HIS A 249 -17.65 15.65 -28.69
CA HIS A 249 -19.07 15.37 -28.53
C HIS A 249 -19.79 16.72 -28.38
N PRO A 250 -20.70 17.11 -29.30
CA PRO A 250 -21.29 18.45 -29.30
C PRO A 250 -22.20 18.72 -28.07
N ASN A 251 -22.25 17.81 -27.11
CA ASN A 251 -23.13 17.88 -25.94
C ASN A 251 -22.41 17.67 -24.59
N GLU A 252 -21.10 17.68 -24.53
CA GLU A 252 -20.42 17.76 -23.22
C GLU A 252 -20.32 19.22 -22.80
N PRO A 253 -20.94 19.63 -21.68
CA PRO A 253 -20.72 20.95 -21.14
C PRO A 253 -19.24 21.09 -20.73
N PRO A 254 -18.66 22.29 -20.87
CA PRO A 254 -17.29 22.52 -20.40
C PRO A 254 -17.18 22.16 -18.91
N PRO A 255 -16.04 21.61 -18.45
CA PRO A 255 -15.84 21.34 -17.04
C PRO A 255 -16.10 22.63 -16.26
N GLY A 256 -17.02 22.55 -15.29
CA GLY A 256 -17.33 23.69 -14.41
C GLY A 256 -16.07 24.16 -13.68
N PRO A 257 -16.05 25.42 -13.21
CA PRO A 257 -14.94 25.91 -12.42
C PRO A 257 -14.73 24.97 -11.22
N ASP A 258 -13.47 24.66 -11.00
CA ASP A 258 -12.99 23.81 -9.90
C ASP A 258 -13.44 24.44 -8.57
N ASP A 259 -14.58 24.03 -8.05
CA ASP A 259 -15.01 24.39 -6.70
C ASP A 259 -14.12 23.62 -5.71
N GLY A 260 -12.96 24.23 -5.46
CA GLY A 260 -12.07 23.80 -4.39
C GLY A 260 -12.84 23.65 -3.08
N ASP A 261 -12.56 22.57 -2.40
CA ASP A 261 -12.86 22.32 -1.00
C ASP A 261 -14.30 21.87 -0.69
N ALA A 262 -14.57 20.59 -0.87
CA ALA A 262 -15.63 19.89 -0.14
C ALA A 262 -15.01 18.73 0.66
N SER A 263 -14.47 19.07 1.83
CA SER A 263 -14.19 18.10 2.89
C SER A 263 -15.48 17.34 3.22
N PRO A 264 -15.51 16.00 3.27
CA PRO A 264 -16.69 15.27 3.70
C PRO A 264 -16.96 15.56 5.17
N LYS A 265 -18.14 16.08 5.48
CA LYS A 265 -18.64 16.22 6.85
C LYS A 265 -18.70 14.83 7.51
N PRO A 266 -18.34 14.71 8.80
CA PRO A 266 -18.52 13.47 9.54
C PRO A 266 -20.01 13.15 9.61
N THR A 267 -20.39 11.95 9.17
CA THR A 267 -21.73 11.41 9.42
C THR A 267 -21.82 11.01 10.88
N ASP A 268 -22.64 11.74 11.64
CA ASP A 268 -23.17 11.30 12.92
C ASP A 268 -23.96 10.01 12.68
N ASN A 269 -23.44 8.89 13.11
CA ASN A 269 -24.22 7.70 13.40
C ASN A 269 -24.37 7.60 14.91
N ALA A 270 -25.40 8.29 15.41
CA ALA A 270 -26.11 7.87 16.61
C ALA A 270 -27.21 6.89 16.17
N ASP A 271 -27.38 5.83 17.00
CA ASP A 271 -28.47 4.85 17.02
C ASP A 271 -28.43 3.66 16.02
N ALA A 272 -27.84 2.54 16.50
CA ALA A 272 -28.50 1.25 16.77
C ALA A 272 -27.45 0.20 17.21
#